data_fad8140af4b8429ba9c9191138463e70
#
_entry.id   fad8140af4b8429ba9c9191138463e70
#
_cell.length_a   1.000
_cell.length_b   1.000
_cell.length_c   1.000
_cell.angle_alpha   90.00
_cell.angle_beta   90.00
_cell.angle_gamma   90.00
#
_symmetry.space_group_name_H-M   'P 1'
#
loop_
_entity.id
_entity.type
_entity.pdbx_description
1 polymer ?
#
loop_
_entity_poly.entity_id
_entity_poly.type
_entity_poly.pdbx_seq_one_letter_code
_entity_poly.pdbx_strand_id
1 'polypeptide(L)'
;MADFLILDNEKKNDNVNNVYNRKKSWFFWQIGELFYSFQKIRTKEKIQLYRLLSTMLNAWLTLVKAVWVLEKQQKKGTYKKILMRFSENLTSWKRLSDCLADFPNDFSEAEVWMVKSGEKTWQLTDVLMELAIQTERLDSINWKIKSAMIYPTFIVLVVVSVVYVIMTMVVPKLVEVFWDKETLPNSTKNLISVSEFLSNNWVFILIFLIVLYVFFFFWRRTPTWAYIFDEYVFKIPIFWPMMKKIILSKFSRIFSWLINSWVSVLESLRITAEAVWNEVYKQRILLINEDVSKGIKIWESLDWDKLFPDMMVQMIQVWEETAKLEETVLKVSDYYDEEVDNTIANINKLLEPIIIISLAIVVGFIAMSILEPIMNLADTVSNK
;
A
#
# COMPACT_ATOMS: atom_id res chain seq x y z
N MET A 1 71.56 -6.68 -6.35
CA MET A 1 70.59 -6.29 -7.43
C MET A 1 69.33 -7.16 -7.43
N ALA A 2 69.41 -8.41 -7.02
CA ALA A 2 68.23 -9.31 -6.95
C ALA A 2 67.25 -8.97 -5.82
N ASP A 3 67.73 -8.52 -4.65
CA ASP A 3 66.85 -8.18 -3.52
C ASP A 3 65.97 -6.93 -3.74
N PHE A 4 66.40 -6.02 -4.59
CA PHE A 4 65.62 -4.80 -4.92
C PHE A 4 64.40 -5.08 -5.80
N LEU A 5 64.50 -6.10 -6.67
CA LEU A 5 63.42 -6.53 -7.55
C LEU A 5 62.35 -7.34 -6.82
N ILE A 6 62.69 -8.00 -5.71
CA ILE A 6 61.76 -8.78 -4.89
C ILE A 6 60.88 -7.83 -4.06
N LEU A 7 61.45 -6.80 -3.49
CA LEU A 7 60.72 -5.79 -2.67
C LEU A 7 59.76 -4.91 -3.49
N ASP A 8 60.08 -4.69 -4.79
CA ASP A 8 59.23 -3.91 -5.66
C ASP A 8 58.01 -4.74 -6.17
N ASN A 9 58.17 -6.06 -6.31
CA ASN A 9 57.04 -6.96 -6.63
C ASN A 9 56.12 -7.22 -5.47
N GLU A 10 56.59 -7.27 -4.22
CA GLU A 10 55.75 -7.39 -3.03
C GLU A 10 54.92 -6.12 -2.80
N LYS A 11 55.52 -4.93 -2.92
CA LYS A 11 54.76 -3.65 -2.83
C LYS A 11 53.73 -3.47 -3.95
N LYS A 12 53.97 -4.01 -5.14
CA LYS A 12 53.03 -3.95 -6.24
C LYS A 12 51.84 -4.89 -6.06
N ASN A 13 52.08 -6.09 -5.48
CA ASN A 13 51.06 -7.05 -5.13
C ASN A 13 50.17 -6.58 -3.97
N ASP A 14 50.75 -5.95 -2.95
CA ASP A 14 50.01 -5.38 -1.81
C ASP A 14 49.10 -4.19 -2.25
N ASN A 15 49.54 -3.36 -3.18
CA ASN A 15 48.75 -2.29 -3.75
C ASN A 15 47.60 -2.82 -4.62
N VAL A 16 47.80 -3.85 -5.43
CA VAL A 16 46.76 -4.47 -6.26
C VAL A 16 45.72 -5.16 -5.37
N ASN A 17 46.14 -5.88 -4.33
CA ASN A 17 45.25 -6.54 -3.38
C ASN A 17 44.42 -5.52 -2.55
N ASN A 18 45.02 -4.40 -2.15
CA ASN A 18 44.34 -3.32 -1.44
C ASN A 18 43.31 -2.59 -2.32
N VAL A 19 43.60 -2.38 -3.59
CA VAL A 19 42.67 -1.77 -4.56
C VAL A 19 41.52 -2.74 -4.88
N TYR A 20 41.80 -4.03 -4.99
CA TYR A 20 40.79 -5.06 -5.24
C TYR A 20 39.86 -5.25 -4.04
N ASN A 21 40.40 -5.27 -2.82
CA ASN A 21 39.61 -5.34 -1.59
C ASN A 21 38.81 -4.06 -1.34
N ARG A 22 39.32 -2.87 -1.68
CA ARG A 22 38.56 -1.61 -1.62
C ARG A 22 37.39 -1.58 -2.61
N LYS A 23 37.59 -2.06 -3.86
CA LYS A 23 36.49 -2.17 -4.83
C LYS A 23 35.43 -3.19 -4.41
N LYS A 24 35.86 -4.32 -3.85
CA LYS A 24 34.94 -5.36 -3.36
C LYS A 24 34.15 -4.89 -2.13
N SER A 25 34.78 -4.16 -1.20
CA SER A 25 34.09 -3.56 -0.06
C SER A 25 33.14 -2.44 -0.48
N TRP A 26 33.52 -1.63 -1.48
CA TRP A 26 32.67 -0.57 -2.01
C TRP A 26 31.43 -1.13 -2.76
N PHE A 27 31.58 -2.21 -3.54
CA PHE A 27 30.49 -2.89 -4.22
C PHE A 27 29.53 -3.57 -3.23
N PHE A 28 30.07 -4.24 -2.20
CA PHE A 28 29.24 -4.81 -1.12
C PHE A 28 28.60 -3.72 -0.26
N TRP A 29 29.21 -2.56 -0.12
CA TRP A 29 28.65 -1.41 0.56
C TRP A 29 27.49 -0.79 -0.25
N GLN A 30 27.64 -0.64 -1.58
CA GLN A 30 26.56 -0.21 -2.47
C GLN A 30 25.38 -1.19 -2.52
N ILE A 31 25.66 -2.49 -2.58
CA ILE A 31 24.59 -3.52 -2.51
C ILE A 31 23.94 -3.48 -1.13
N GLY A 32 24.71 -3.29 -0.08
CA GLY A 32 24.19 -3.07 1.28
C GLY A 32 23.27 -1.86 1.37
N GLU A 33 23.64 -0.72 0.81
CA GLU A 33 22.79 0.48 0.76
C GLU A 33 21.53 0.28 -0.08
N LEU A 34 21.63 -0.41 -1.23
CA LEU A 34 20.46 -0.79 -2.02
C LEU A 34 19.49 -1.71 -1.25
N PHE A 35 20.00 -2.69 -0.51
CA PHE A 35 19.16 -3.56 0.35
C PHE A 35 18.59 -2.81 1.55
N TYR A 36 19.28 -1.81 2.09
CA TYR A 36 18.77 -0.97 3.18
C TYR A 36 17.74 0.06 2.73
N SER A 37 17.80 0.52 1.49
CA SER A 37 16.77 1.37 0.86
C SER A 37 15.40 0.68 0.78
N PHE A 38 15.33 -0.65 0.91
CA PHE A 38 14.08 -1.43 0.90
C PHE A 38 13.48 -1.69 2.30
N GLN A 39 14.19 -1.41 3.38
CA GLN A 39 13.66 -1.64 4.73
C GLN A 39 13.05 -0.35 5.30
N LYS A 40 11.76 -0.17 5.10
CA LYS A 40 10.98 0.93 5.71
C LYS A 40 10.85 0.74 7.24
N ILE A 41 10.79 1.86 7.96
CA ILE A 41 10.35 1.87 9.36
C ILE A 41 8.90 1.35 9.43
N ARG A 42 8.60 0.55 10.44
CA ARG A 42 7.23 0.12 10.71
C ARG A 42 6.40 1.32 11.19
N THR A 43 5.15 1.39 10.76
CA THR A 43 4.23 2.47 11.17
C THR A 43 4.13 2.58 12.69
N LYS A 44 4.13 1.45 13.40
CA LYS A 44 4.15 1.42 14.87
C LYS A 44 5.39 2.07 15.48
N GLU A 45 6.56 1.93 14.85
CA GLU A 45 7.81 2.56 15.30
C GLU A 45 7.75 4.08 15.08
N LYS A 46 7.11 4.56 14.00
CA LYS A 46 6.87 5.99 13.77
C LYS A 46 5.92 6.59 14.80
N ILE A 47 4.80 5.91 15.06
CA ILE A 47 3.83 6.34 16.09
C ILE A 47 4.55 6.45 17.44
N GLN A 48 5.35 5.45 17.79
CA GLN A 48 6.11 5.44 19.03
C GLN A 48 7.15 6.58 19.05
N LEU A 49 7.84 6.84 17.94
CA LEU A 49 8.79 7.94 17.81
C LEU A 49 8.12 9.28 18.16
N TYR A 50 7.03 9.61 17.46
CA TYR A 50 6.33 10.88 17.64
C TYR A 50 5.77 11.02 19.05
N ARG A 51 5.10 9.99 19.57
CA ARG A 51 4.49 10.01 20.90
C ARG A 51 5.51 10.15 22.02
N LEU A 52 6.62 9.39 21.95
CA LEU A 52 7.65 9.46 22.98
C LEU A 52 8.45 10.77 22.91
N LEU A 53 8.74 11.27 21.69
CA LEU A 53 9.36 12.60 21.55
C LEU A 53 8.47 13.68 22.16
N SER A 54 7.18 13.72 21.81
CA SER A 54 6.25 14.68 22.40
C SER A 54 6.22 14.58 23.93
N THR A 55 6.09 13.37 24.48
CA THR A 55 6.06 13.16 25.93
C THR A 55 7.34 13.61 26.63
N MET A 56 8.50 13.30 26.05
CA MET A 56 9.79 13.70 26.64
C MET A 56 10.03 15.22 26.54
N LEU A 57 9.66 15.85 25.43
CA LEU A 57 9.75 17.31 25.28
C LEU A 57 8.80 18.02 26.25
N ASN A 58 7.60 17.50 26.45
CA ASN A 58 6.65 18.00 27.45
C ASN A 58 7.18 17.88 28.89
N ALA A 59 8.04 16.89 29.15
CA ALA A 59 8.77 16.73 30.40
C ALA A 59 10.07 17.56 30.43
N TRP A 60 10.22 18.57 29.59
CA TRP A 60 11.36 19.48 29.50
C TRP A 60 12.70 18.82 29.14
N LEU A 61 12.71 17.62 28.57
CA LEU A 61 13.92 17.06 27.99
C LEU A 61 14.27 17.77 26.68
N THR A 62 15.56 17.98 26.46
CA THR A 62 16.03 18.51 25.16
C THR A 62 15.80 17.47 24.06
N LEU A 63 15.53 17.93 22.82
CA LEU A 63 15.30 17.06 21.67
C LEU A 63 16.44 16.06 21.43
N VAL A 64 17.69 16.53 21.53
CA VAL A 64 18.89 15.67 21.40
C VAL A 64 18.88 14.53 22.43
N LYS A 65 18.55 14.86 23.70
CA LYS A 65 18.50 13.86 24.77
C LYS A 65 17.34 12.89 24.59
N ALA A 66 16.20 13.37 24.13
CA ALA A 66 15.02 12.54 23.84
C ALA A 66 15.33 11.50 22.72
N VAL A 67 15.92 11.95 21.61
CA VAL A 67 16.33 11.04 20.52
C VAL A 67 17.39 10.06 20.97
N TRP A 68 18.36 10.48 21.77
CA TRP A 68 19.39 9.60 22.35
C TRP A 68 18.79 8.51 23.26
N VAL A 69 17.79 8.84 24.07
CA VAL A 69 17.08 7.85 24.91
C VAL A 69 16.38 6.81 24.03
N LEU A 70 15.68 7.25 22.97
CA LEU A 70 15.03 6.35 22.03
C LEU A 70 16.02 5.43 21.31
N GLU A 71 17.16 5.98 20.89
CA GLU A 71 18.23 5.22 20.26
C GLU A 71 18.75 4.09 21.17
N LYS A 72 18.99 4.41 22.44
CA LYS A 72 19.47 3.44 23.46
C LYS A 72 18.48 2.30 23.73
N GLN A 73 17.19 2.57 23.63
CA GLN A 73 16.14 1.55 23.82
C GLN A 73 16.09 0.53 22.68
N GLN A 74 16.56 0.91 21.50
CA GLN A 74 16.51 0.03 20.32
C GLN A 74 17.73 -0.91 20.28
N LYS A 75 17.47 -2.23 20.17
CA LYS A 75 18.54 -3.23 20.14
C LYS A 75 19.25 -3.28 18.79
N LYS A 76 18.52 -3.41 17.68
CA LYS A 76 19.03 -3.47 16.28
C LYS A 76 17.90 -3.13 15.31
N GLY A 77 18.24 -2.81 14.05
CA GLY A 77 17.28 -2.62 12.95
C GLY A 77 17.41 -1.26 12.25
N THR A 78 16.61 -1.06 11.25
CA THR A 78 16.56 0.18 10.44
C THR A 78 16.18 1.39 11.30
N TYR A 79 15.22 1.22 12.19
CA TYR A 79 14.78 2.27 13.11
C TYR A 79 15.93 2.77 14.00
N LYS A 80 16.77 1.87 14.56
CA LYS A 80 17.94 2.29 15.33
C LYS A 80 18.92 3.14 14.52
N LYS A 81 19.17 2.76 13.26
CA LYS A 81 20.09 3.50 12.38
C LYS A 81 19.58 4.91 12.08
N ILE A 82 18.28 5.06 11.86
CA ILE A 82 17.65 6.37 11.67
C ILE A 82 17.78 7.22 12.93
N LEU A 83 17.51 6.65 14.11
CA LEU A 83 17.69 7.38 15.37
C LEU A 83 19.16 7.79 15.62
N MET A 84 20.14 6.93 15.27
CA MET A 84 21.56 7.30 15.31
C MET A 84 21.84 8.51 14.41
N ARG A 85 21.32 8.48 13.17
CA ARG A 85 21.49 9.59 12.24
C ARG A 85 20.81 10.88 12.73
N PHE A 86 19.62 10.74 13.34
CA PHE A 86 18.94 11.88 13.98
C PHE A 86 19.80 12.44 15.14
N SER A 87 20.36 11.58 16.00
CA SER A 87 21.22 11.99 17.10
C SER A 87 22.46 12.77 16.61
N GLU A 88 23.13 12.27 15.56
CA GLU A 88 24.28 12.95 14.92
C GLU A 88 23.89 14.30 14.33
N ASN A 89 22.80 14.35 13.54
CA ASN A 89 22.35 15.54 12.86
C ASN A 89 21.89 16.63 13.86
N LEU A 90 21.13 16.25 14.88
CA LEU A 90 20.67 17.19 15.93
C LEU A 90 21.82 17.73 16.77
N THR A 91 22.84 16.91 17.05
CA THR A 91 24.06 17.36 17.72
C THR A 91 24.83 18.38 16.87
N SER A 92 24.72 18.29 15.55
CA SER A 92 25.28 19.22 14.57
C SER A 92 24.36 20.44 14.30
N TRP A 93 23.39 20.71 15.18
CA TRP A 93 22.44 21.82 15.09
C TRP A 93 21.50 21.80 13.87
N LYS A 94 21.31 20.65 13.21
CA LYS A 94 20.23 20.49 12.22
C LYS A 94 18.88 20.45 12.93
N ARG A 95 17.84 20.90 12.23
CA ARG A 95 16.45 20.82 12.70
C ARG A 95 15.93 19.40 12.61
N LEU A 96 14.91 19.06 13.41
CA LEU A 96 14.24 17.75 13.32
C LEU A 96 13.55 17.57 11.96
N SER A 97 12.95 18.63 11.43
CA SER A 97 12.36 18.61 10.08
C SER A 97 13.37 18.23 8.99
N ASP A 98 14.60 18.75 9.08
CA ASP A 98 15.68 18.39 8.15
C ASP A 98 16.12 16.93 8.33
N CYS A 99 16.15 16.44 9.57
CA CYS A 99 16.44 15.03 9.86
C CYS A 99 15.39 14.07 9.28
N LEU A 100 14.11 14.44 9.33
CA LEU A 100 13.03 13.67 8.70
C LEU A 100 13.13 13.70 7.18
N ALA A 101 13.44 14.84 6.60
CA ALA A 101 13.60 15.04 5.15
C ALA A 101 14.74 14.20 4.55
N ASP A 102 15.76 13.87 5.33
CA ASP A 102 16.85 12.95 4.92
C ASP A 102 16.34 11.52 4.63
N PHE A 103 15.09 11.16 5.04
CA PHE A 103 14.49 9.83 4.87
C PHE A 103 13.11 9.87 4.19
N PRO A 104 13.01 10.28 2.91
CA PRO A 104 11.74 10.49 2.20
C PRO A 104 10.95 9.18 1.98
N ASN A 105 11.59 8.02 2.05
CA ASN A 105 10.91 6.72 1.96
C ASN A 105 10.16 6.35 3.24
N ASP A 106 10.58 6.92 4.37
CA ASP A 106 10.04 6.64 5.70
C ASP A 106 9.12 7.75 6.19
N PHE A 107 9.43 9.00 5.92
CA PHE A 107 8.65 10.17 6.36
C PHE A 107 8.09 10.90 5.15
N SER A 108 6.77 11.10 5.16
CA SER A 108 6.07 11.83 4.10
C SER A 108 6.38 13.33 4.15
N GLU A 109 6.21 13.99 3.02
CA GLU A 109 6.38 15.44 2.93
C GLU A 109 5.45 16.18 3.92
N ALA A 110 4.22 15.70 4.11
CA ALA A 110 3.29 16.25 5.09
C ALA A 110 3.85 16.22 6.52
N GLU A 111 4.46 15.09 6.93
CA GLU A 111 5.08 14.96 8.26
C GLU A 111 6.25 15.93 8.43
N VAL A 112 7.09 16.06 7.41
CA VAL A 112 8.22 17.02 7.40
C VAL A 112 7.73 18.45 7.54
N TRP A 113 6.72 18.84 6.75
CA TRP A 113 6.15 20.19 6.80
C TRP A 113 5.50 20.52 8.15
N MET A 114 4.79 19.59 8.73
CA MET A 114 4.19 19.75 10.06
C MET A 114 5.25 19.97 11.13
N VAL A 115 6.28 19.12 11.17
CA VAL A 115 7.39 19.30 12.12
C VAL A 115 8.07 20.62 11.90
N LYS A 116 8.32 21.03 10.65
CA LYS A 116 8.91 22.31 10.30
C LYS A 116 8.05 23.51 10.76
N SER A 117 6.73 23.39 10.68
CA SER A 117 5.82 24.39 11.20
C SER A 117 5.87 24.44 12.72
N GLY A 118 5.80 23.28 13.41
CA GLY A 118 5.92 23.20 14.85
C GLY A 118 7.23 23.75 15.41
N GLU A 119 8.34 23.58 14.69
CA GLU A 119 9.64 24.19 15.03
C GLU A 119 9.60 25.73 14.92
N LYS A 120 8.90 26.25 13.92
CA LYS A 120 8.78 27.72 13.70
C LYS A 120 7.84 28.39 14.71
N THR A 121 6.76 27.70 15.09
CA THR A 121 5.72 28.22 16.00
C THR A 121 5.96 27.89 17.46
N TRP A 122 7.06 27.21 17.78
CA TRP A 122 7.38 26.72 19.15
C TRP A 122 6.34 25.72 19.70
N GLN A 123 5.56 25.08 18.84
CA GLN A 123 4.53 24.08 19.15
C GLN A 123 4.93 22.66 18.75
N LEU A 124 6.24 22.38 18.74
CA LEU A 124 6.76 21.10 18.30
C LEU A 124 6.18 19.91 19.08
N THR A 125 5.96 20.09 20.38
CA THR A 125 5.40 19.04 21.24
C THR A 125 3.98 18.66 20.83
N ASP A 126 3.14 19.64 20.55
CA ASP A 126 1.75 19.44 20.16
C ASP A 126 1.66 18.83 18.77
N VAL A 127 2.48 19.34 17.83
CA VAL A 127 2.58 18.78 16.47
C VAL A 127 3.05 17.33 16.48
N LEU A 128 4.02 16.97 17.30
CA LEU A 128 4.47 15.57 17.41
C LEU A 128 3.38 14.66 18.00
N MET A 129 2.63 15.14 18.99
CA MET A 129 1.50 14.37 19.53
C MET A 129 0.41 14.17 18.48
N GLU A 130 0.10 15.23 17.75
CA GLU A 130 -0.88 15.18 16.65
C GLU A 130 -0.42 14.23 15.55
N LEU A 131 0.84 14.27 15.13
CA LEU A 131 1.43 13.30 14.21
C LEU A 131 1.29 11.85 14.68
N ALA A 132 1.49 11.60 15.99
CA ALA A 132 1.32 10.29 16.56
C ALA A 132 -0.13 9.80 16.44
N ILE A 133 -1.10 10.64 16.85
CA ILE A 133 -2.54 10.33 16.83
C ILE A 133 -2.97 10.01 15.41
N GLN A 134 -2.54 10.79 14.48
CA GLN A 134 -2.99 10.66 13.11
C GLN A 134 -2.34 9.49 12.37
N THR A 135 -1.06 9.29 12.56
CA THR A 135 -0.41 8.11 12.01
C THR A 135 -1.07 6.83 12.56
N GLU A 136 -1.48 6.85 13.83
CA GLU A 136 -2.22 5.74 14.45
C GLU A 136 -3.61 5.53 13.83
N ARG A 137 -4.34 6.61 13.56
CA ARG A 137 -5.65 6.53 12.88
C ARG A 137 -5.51 5.97 11.46
N LEU A 138 -4.54 6.45 10.68
CA LEU A 138 -4.26 5.92 9.34
C LEU A 138 -3.83 4.44 9.38
N ASP A 139 -3.01 4.03 10.36
CA ASP A 139 -2.63 2.64 10.55
C ASP A 139 -3.84 1.77 10.92
N SER A 140 -4.72 2.26 11.78
CA SER A 140 -5.98 1.60 12.15
C SER A 140 -6.88 1.35 10.95
N ILE A 141 -7.10 2.35 10.08
CA ILE A 141 -7.88 2.20 8.84
C ILE A 141 -7.24 1.15 7.93
N ASN A 142 -5.93 1.25 7.70
CA ASN A 142 -5.20 0.28 6.88
C ASN A 142 -5.30 -1.15 7.45
N TRP A 143 -5.23 -1.28 8.77
CA TRP A 143 -5.36 -2.58 9.45
C TRP A 143 -6.77 -3.15 9.32
N LYS A 144 -7.81 -2.31 9.47
CA LYS A 144 -9.22 -2.69 9.28
C LYS A 144 -9.47 -3.21 7.86
N ILE A 145 -8.95 -2.50 6.85
CA ILE A 145 -9.05 -2.92 5.44
C ILE A 145 -8.36 -4.27 5.23
N LYS A 146 -7.13 -4.42 5.73
CA LYS A 146 -6.37 -5.67 5.61
C LYS A 146 -7.08 -6.83 6.31
N SER A 147 -7.56 -6.63 7.54
CA SER A 147 -8.25 -7.66 8.30
C SER A 147 -9.57 -8.08 7.63
N ALA A 148 -10.31 -7.14 7.06
CA ALA A 148 -11.53 -7.43 6.32
C ALA A 148 -11.28 -8.29 5.07
N MET A 149 -10.10 -8.14 4.44
CA MET A 149 -9.73 -8.93 3.25
C MET A 149 -9.18 -10.32 3.56
N ILE A 150 -8.87 -10.64 4.83
CA ILE A 150 -8.34 -11.97 5.20
C ILE A 150 -9.36 -13.06 4.92
N TYR A 151 -10.59 -12.90 5.37
CA TYR A 151 -11.65 -13.89 5.21
C TYR A 151 -11.96 -14.19 3.73
N PRO A 152 -12.25 -13.22 2.86
CA PRO A 152 -12.46 -13.44 1.43
C PRO A 152 -11.25 -14.13 0.76
N THR A 153 -10.06 -13.67 1.06
CA THR A 153 -8.83 -14.24 0.49
C THR A 153 -8.65 -15.70 0.88
N PHE A 154 -8.90 -16.05 2.15
CA PHE A 154 -8.82 -17.43 2.64
C PHE A 154 -9.83 -18.33 1.95
N ILE A 155 -11.09 -17.88 1.82
CA ILE A 155 -12.13 -18.69 1.14
C ILE A 155 -11.79 -18.88 -0.33
N VAL A 156 -11.40 -17.84 -1.05
CA VAL A 156 -10.99 -17.95 -2.46
C VAL A 156 -9.83 -18.94 -2.59
N LEU A 157 -8.86 -18.91 -1.70
CA LEU A 157 -7.73 -19.83 -1.70
C LEU A 157 -8.21 -21.29 -1.49
N VAL A 158 -9.12 -21.53 -0.55
CA VAL A 158 -9.70 -22.85 -0.31
C VAL A 158 -10.47 -23.33 -1.54
N VAL A 159 -11.33 -22.50 -2.14
CA VAL A 159 -12.10 -22.83 -3.34
C VAL A 159 -11.17 -23.18 -4.50
N VAL A 160 -10.16 -22.36 -4.77
CA VAL A 160 -9.17 -22.62 -5.83
C VAL A 160 -8.42 -23.94 -5.56
N SER A 161 -8.06 -24.20 -4.31
CA SER A 161 -7.38 -25.45 -3.93
C SER A 161 -8.28 -26.67 -4.16
N VAL A 162 -9.55 -26.61 -3.78
CA VAL A 162 -10.52 -27.69 -3.99
C VAL A 162 -10.73 -27.93 -5.48
N VAL A 163 -10.95 -26.88 -6.27
CA VAL A 163 -11.10 -27.00 -7.73
C VAL A 163 -9.84 -27.59 -8.35
N TYR A 164 -8.66 -27.17 -7.94
CA TYR A 164 -7.40 -27.74 -8.40
C TYR A 164 -7.28 -29.22 -8.11
N VAL A 165 -7.59 -29.66 -6.90
CA VAL A 165 -7.57 -31.11 -6.51
C VAL A 165 -8.58 -31.90 -7.34
N ILE A 166 -9.80 -31.40 -7.52
CA ILE A 166 -10.80 -32.06 -8.36
C ILE A 166 -10.29 -32.22 -9.79
N MET A 167 -9.75 -31.13 -10.37
CA MET A 167 -9.26 -31.14 -11.74
C MET A 167 -8.05 -32.04 -11.96
N THR A 168 -7.13 -32.13 -11.00
CA THR A 168 -5.87 -32.87 -11.19
C THR A 168 -5.94 -34.33 -10.70
N MET A 169 -6.84 -34.64 -9.76
CA MET A 169 -6.93 -35.99 -9.19
C MET A 169 -8.23 -36.74 -9.52
N VAL A 170 -9.36 -36.02 -9.53
CA VAL A 170 -10.67 -36.64 -9.70
C VAL A 170 -11.02 -36.79 -11.18
N VAL A 171 -10.92 -35.72 -11.94
CA VAL A 171 -11.28 -35.72 -13.36
C VAL A 171 -10.47 -36.73 -14.18
N PRO A 172 -9.13 -36.87 -14.06
CA PRO A 172 -8.39 -37.89 -14.79
C PRO A 172 -8.83 -39.30 -14.50
N LYS A 173 -9.07 -39.64 -13.22
CA LYS A 173 -9.55 -40.99 -12.83
C LYS A 173 -10.92 -41.33 -13.39
N LEU A 174 -11.80 -40.33 -13.52
CA LEU A 174 -13.11 -40.55 -14.13
C LEU A 174 -12.98 -40.76 -15.64
N VAL A 175 -12.06 -40.09 -16.31
CA VAL A 175 -11.80 -40.27 -17.75
C VAL A 175 -11.27 -41.67 -18.07
N GLU A 176 -10.46 -42.29 -17.20
CA GLU A 176 -9.95 -43.64 -17.36
C GLU A 176 -11.08 -44.69 -17.43
N VAL A 177 -12.25 -44.43 -16.88
CA VAL A 177 -13.43 -45.30 -16.93
C VAL A 177 -14.10 -45.27 -18.32
N PHE A 178 -13.89 -44.22 -19.10
CA PHE A 178 -14.49 -44.06 -20.44
C PHE A 178 -13.50 -44.57 -21.51
N TRP A 179 -13.88 -45.66 -22.19
CA TRP A 179 -13.06 -46.34 -23.19
C TRP A 179 -12.82 -45.51 -24.48
N ASP A 180 -13.71 -44.57 -24.79
CA ASP A 180 -13.66 -43.77 -26.00
C ASP A 180 -13.85 -42.28 -25.72
N LYS A 181 -12.78 -41.52 -25.85
CA LYS A 181 -12.80 -40.06 -25.63
C LYS A 181 -13.57 -39.27 -26.70
N GLU A 182 -13.79 -39.87 -27.88
CA GLU A 182 -14.46 -39.18 -29.00
C GLU A 182 -15.97 -39.09 -28.81
N THR A 183 -16.56 -40.00 -28.08
CA THR A 183 -18.01 -40.08 -27.80
C THR A 183 -18.47 -39.19 -26.65
N LEU A 184 -17.53 -38.53 -25.96
CA LEU A 184 -17.85 -37.68 -24.81
C LEU A 184 -18.50 -36.34 -25.23
N PRO A 185 -19.44 -35.80 -24.44
CA PRO A 185 -20.03 -34.48 -24.61
C PRO A 185 -18.95 -33.35 -24.63
N ASN A 186 -19.26 -32.26 -25.33
CA ASN A 186 -18.33 -31.14 -25.43
C ASN A 186 -17.98 -30.49 -24.08
N SER A 187 -18.91 -30.47 -23.12
CA SER A 187 -18.71 -30.00 -21.73
C SER A 187 -17.62 -30.80 -21.04
N THR A 188 -17.66 -32.14 -21.17
CA THR A 188 -16.68 -33.07 -20.60
C THR A 188 -15.32 -32.96 -21.32
N LYS A 189 -15.31 -32.86 -22.65
CA LYS A 189 -14.05 -32.63 -23.42
C LYS A 189 -13.34 -31.37 -22.99
N ASN A 190 -14.07 -30.26 -22.80
CA ASN A 190 -13.50 -29.01 -22.31
C ASN A 190 -12.94 -29.15 -20.88
N LEU A 191 -13.67 -29.85 -20.01
CA LEU A 191 -13.20 -30.11 -18.64
C LEU A 191 -11.91 -30.92 -18.63
N ILE A 192 -11.81 -31.96 -19.48
CA ILE A 192 -10.61 -32.78 -19.61
C ILE A 192 -9.42 -31.96 -20.12
N SER A 193 -9.64 -31.15 -21.15
CA SER A 193 -8.58 -30.29 -21.72
C SER A 193 -8.04 -29.31 -20.67
N VAL A 194 -8.91 -28.70 -19.86
CA VAL A 194 -8.52 -27.84 -18.75
C VAL A 194 -7.77 -28.63 -17.67
N SER A 195 -8.23 -29.83 -17.34
CA SER A 195 -7.58 -30.71 -16.36
C SER A 195 -6.17 -31.11 -16.80
N GLU A 196 -6.02 -31.56 -18.04
CA GLU A 196 -4.72 -31.94 -18.63
C GLU A 196 -3.77 -30.72 -18.68
N PHE A 197 -4.28 -29.54 -19.05
CA PHE A 197 -3.49 -28.31 -19.06
C PHE A 197 -2.99 -27.94 -17.66
N LEU A 198 -3.86 -27.98 -16.64
CA LEU A 198 -3.51 -27.69 -15.26
C LEU A 198 -2.50 -28.70 -14.70
N SER A 199 -2.70 -29.99 -14.99
CA SER A 199 -1.85 -31.06 -14.49
C SER A 199 -0.44 -31.03 -15.12
N ASN A 200 -0.35 -30.80 -16.43
CA ASN A 200 0.91 -30.86 -17.15
C ASN A 200 1.72 -29.56 -17.09
N ASN A 201 1.03 -28.40 -16.89
CA ASN A 201 1.66 -27.09 -17.01
C ASN A 201 1.65 -26.28 -15.70
N TRP A 202 1.50 -26.94 -14.52
CA TRP A 202 1.41 -26.22 -13.24
C TRP A 202 2.63 -25.31 -12.97
N VAL A 203 3.84 -25.72 -13.37
CA VAL A 203 5.07 -24.94 -13.24
C VAL A 203 5.00 -23.69 -14.11
N PHE A 204 4.53 -23.84 -15.37
CA PHE A 204 4.38 -22.70 -16.29
C PHE A 204 3.32 -21.72 -15.81
N ILE A 205 2.21 -22.23 -15.23
CA ILE A 205 1.16 -21.40 -14.62
C ILE A 205 1.73 -20.60 -13.45
N LEU A 206 2.52 -21.23 -12.58
CA LEU A 206 3.16 -20.56 -11.45
C LEU A 206 4.17 -19.48 -11.93
N ILE A 207 5.03 -19.81 -12.90
CA ILE A 207 5.96 -18.84 -13.50
C ILE A 207 5.17 -17.69 -14.14
N PHE A 208 4.10 -17.98 -14.89
CA PHE A 208 3.26 -16.98 -15.52
C PHE A 208 2.64 -16.04 -14.50
N LEU A 209 2.11 -16.55 -13.39
CA LEU A 209 1.56 -15.74 -12.30
C LEU A 209 2.62 -14.84 -11.64
N ILE A 210 3.84 -15.37 -11.44
CA ILE A 210 4.95 -14.57 -10.90
C ILE A 210 5.35 -13.46 -11.89
N VAL A 211 5.49 -13.80 -13.18
CA VAL A 211 5.82 -12.81 -14.22
C VAL A 211 4.72 -11.76 -14.33
N LEU A 212 3.46 -12.17 -14.31
CA LEU A 212 2.30 -11.26 -14.34
C LEU A 212 2.31 -10.33 -13.12
N TYR A 213 2.60 -10.85 -11.93
CA TYR A 213 2.71 -10.05 -10.71
C TYR A 213 3.85 -9.02 -10.80
N VAL A 214 5.03 -9.46 -11.25
CA VAL A 214 6.19 -8.58 -11.43
C VAL A 214 5.91 -7.52 -12.51
N PHE A 215 5.35 -7.94 -13.65
CA PHE A 215 4.94 -7.03 -14.72
C PHE A 215 3.95 -5.98 -14.22
N PHE A 216 2.90 -6.40 -13.50
CA PHE A 216 1.89 -5.51 -12.94
C PHE A 216 2.49 -4.55 -11.90
N PHE A 217 3.44 -5.03 -11.09
CA PHE A 217 4.14 -4.22 -10.10
C PHE A 217 5.00 -3.11 -10.75
N PHE A 218 5.72 -3.41 -11.81
CA PHE A 218 6.49 -2.41 -12.55
C PHE A 218 5.60 -1.47 -13.37
N TRP A 219 4.55 -2.02 -13.96
CA TRP A 219 3.62 -1.29 -14.81
C TRP A 219 2.87 -0.20 -14.04
N ARG A 220 2.48 -0.50 -12.81
CA ARG A 220 1.81 0.45 -11.92
C ARG A 220 2.70 1.61 -11.43
N ARG A 221 4.01 1.53 -11.61
CA ARG A 221 4.95 2.62 -11.27
C ARG A 221 4.97 3.76 -12.29
N THR A 222 4.39 3.58 -13.46
CA THR A 222 4.32 4.60 -14.50
C THR A 222 3.06 5.44 -14.30
N PRO A 223 3.15 6.79 -14.17
CA PRO A 223 2.02 7.65 -13.82
C PRO A 223 0.83 7.53 -14.79
N THR A 224 1.10 7.39 -16.10
CA THR A 224 0.04 7.23 -17.11
C THR A 224 -0.80 5.96 -16.91
N TRP A 225 -0.16 4.85 -16.55
CA TRP A 225 -0.85 3.58 -16.33
C TRP A 225 -1.50 3.49 -14.96
N ALA A 226 -0.90 4.17 -13.95
CA ALA A 226 -1.54 4.32 -12.65
C ALA A 226 -2.88 5.05 -12.79
N TYR A 227 -2.94 6.14 -13.59
CA TYR A 227 -4.18 6.86 -13.87
C TYR A 227 -5.24 5.97 -14.53
N ILE A 228 -4.86 5.26 -15.61
CA ILE A 228 -5.78 4.36 -16.34
C ILE A 228 -6.32 3.26 -15.40
N PHE A 229 -5.42 2.65 -14.62
CA PHE A 229 -5.81 1.60 -13.67
C PHE A 229 -6.76 2.13 -12.60
N ASP A 230 -6.44 3.28 -12.01
CA ASP A 230 -7.28 3.93 -11.01
C ASP A 230 -8.64 4.31 -11.59
N GLU A 231 -8.73 4.75 -12.85
CA GLU A 231 -9.98 5.02 -13.54
C GLU A 231 -10.81 3.73 -13.77
N TYR A 232 -10.17 2.60 -14.12
CA TYR A 232 -10.91 1.33 -14.27
C TYR A 232 -11.39 0.76 -12.93
N VAL A 233 -10.64 0.91 -11.84
CA VAL A 233 -11.07 0.54 -10.48
C VAL A 233 -12.34 1.31 -10.08
N PHE A 234 -12.52 2.54 -10.57
CA PHE A 234 -13.74 3.32 -10.37
C PHE A 234 -14.99 2.72 -11.01
N LYS A 235 -14.85 1.83 -11.98
CA LYS A 235 -15.98 1.15 -12.63
C LYS A 235 -16.45 -0.11 -11.88
N ILE A 236 -15.69 -0.55 -10.87
CA ILE A 236 -16.06 -1.72 -10.06
C ILE A 236 -17.03 -1.30 -8.95
N PRO A 237 -18.32 -1.73 -9.01
CA PRO A 237 -19.37 -1.15 -8.16
C PRO A 237 -19.20 -1.40 -6.66
N ILE A 238 -18.44 -2.43 -6.26
CA ILE A 238 -18.22 -2.80 -4.85
C ILE A 238 -17.02 -2.05 -4.25
N PHE A 239 -15.92 -1.92 -5.02
CA PHE A 239 -14.68 -1.34 -4.53
C PHE A 239 -14.64 0.19 -4.62
N TRP A 240 -15.30 0.76 -5.61
CA TRP A 240 -15.33 2.20 -5.84
C TRP A 240 -15.85 3.03 -4.65
N PRO A 241 -17.04 2.73 -4.08
CA PRO A 241 -17.54 3.51 -2.94
C PRO A 241 -16.61 3.48 -1.75
N MET A 242 -15.96 2.33 -1.48
CA MET A 242 -14.99 2.20 -0.39
C MET A 242 -13.74 3.03 -0.64
N MET A 243 -13.15 2.92 -1.84
CA MET A 243 -11.96 3.68 -2.21
C MET A 243 -12.20 5.19 -2.18
N LYS A 244 -13.35 5.64 -2.69
CA LYS A 244 -13.75 7.05 -2.62
C LYS A 244 -13.75 7.55 -1.18
N LYS A 245 -14.39 6.83 -0.26
CA LYS A 245 -14.47 7.21 1.15
C LYS A 245 -13.10 7.24 1.84
N ILE A 246 -12.22 6.27 1.57
CA ILE A 246 -10.85 6.23 2.08
C ILE A 246 -10.05 7.44 1.60
N ILE A 247 -10.15 7.77 0.31
CA ILE A 247 -9.45 8.91 -0.27
C ILE A 247 -9.93 10.22 0.33
N LEU A 248 -11.26 10.39 0.47
CA LEU A 248 -11.86 11.58 1.05
C LEU A 248 -11.54 11.75 2.53
N SER A 249 -11.57 10.65 3.32
CA SER A 249 -11.09 10.65 4.71
C SER A 249 -9.63 11.12 4.79
N LYS A 250 -8.76 10.54 3.97
CA LYS A 250 -7.35 10.88 3.96
C LYS A 250 -7.09 12.32 3.49
N PHE A 251 -7.79 12.77 2.45
CA PHE A 251 -7.74 14.15 1.96
C PHE A 251 -8.12 15.14 3.07
N SER A 252 -9.32 14.98 3.65
CA SER A 252 -9.84 15.87 4.68
C SER A 252 -8.90 15.93 5.88
N ARG A 253 -8.38 14.79 6.29
CA ARG A 253 -7.49 14.67 7.44
C ARG A 253 -6.17 15.39 7.21
N ILE A 254 -5.46 15.12 6.12
CA ILE A 254 -4.16 15.72 5.84
C ILE A 254 -4.31 17.21 5.56
N PHE A 255 -5.33 17.60 4.81
CA PHE A 255 -5.60 18.99 4.50
C PHE A 255 -5.90 19.81 5.78
N SER A 256 -6.85 19.34 6.60
CA SER A 256 -7.16 19.98 7.89
C SER A 256 -5.93 20.15 8.78
N TRP A 257 -5.14 19.16 8.85
CA TRP A 257 -3.89 19.09 9.59
C TRP A 257 -2.87 20.13 9.21
N LEU A 258 -2.60 20.22 7.89
CA LEU A 258 -1.61 21.17 7.38
C LEU A 258 -2.08 22.61 7.63
N ILE A 259 -3.37 22.87 7.45
CA ILE A 259 -3.92 24.19 7.71
C ILE A 259 -3.88 24.53 9.21
N ASN A 260 -4.25 23.61 10.09
CA ASN A 260 -4.15 23.81 11.55
C ASN A 260 -2.70 24.02 12.01
N SER A 261 -1.75 23.48 11.27
CA SER A 261 -0.31 23.70 11.47
C SER A 261 0.21 24.99 10.81
N TRP A 262 -0.67 25.90 10.43
CA TRP A 262 -0.31 27.20 9.78
C TRP A 262 0.44 27.06 8.46
N VAL A 263 0.27 25.95 7.75
CA VAL A 263 0.74 25.80 6.38
C VAL A 263 -0.20 26.55 5.44
N SER A 264 0.33 27.26 4.44
CA SER A 264 -0.53 27.98 3.49
C SER A 264 -1.47 27.04 2.75
N VAL A 265 -2.65 27.54 2.35
CA VAL A 265 -3.69 26.76 1.66
C VAL A 265 -3.15 26.10 0.38
N LEU A 266 -2.41 26.84 -0.44
CA LEU A 266 -1.82 26.35 -1.68
C LEU A 266 -0.83 25.20 -1.42
N GLU A 267 0.02 25.37 -0.42
CA GLU A 267 0.99 24.33 -0.07
C GLU A 267 0.30 23.13 0.56
N SER A 268 -0.73 23.35 1.37
CA SER A 268 -1.55 22.28 1.95
C SER A 268 -2.25 21.43 0.89
N LEU A 269 -2.83 22.06 -0.14
CA LEU A 269 -3.42 21.35 -1.27
C LEU A 269 -2.37 20.55 -2.05
N ARG A 270 -1.19 21.15 -2.33
CA ARG A 270 -0.10 20.47 -3.03
C ARG A 270 0.38 19.23 -2.27
N ILE A 271 0.68 19.38 -0.98
CA ILE A 271 1.15 18.29 -0.13
C ILE A 271 0.08 17.20 0.00
N THR A 272 -1.18 17.59 0.14
CA THR A 272 -2.30 16.65 0.23
C THR A 272 -2.48 15.87 -1.07
N ALA A 273 -2.31 16.51 -2.24
CA ALA A 273 -2.33 15.84 -3.54
C ALA A 273 -1.26 14.74 -3.63
N GLU A 274 -0.03 15.02 -3.18
CA GLU A 274 1.05 14.02 -3.16
C GLU A 274 0.82 12.90 -2.14
N ALA A 275 0.15 13.21 -1.04
CA ALA A 275 -0.16 12.22 0.00
C ALA A 275 -1.32 11.29 -0.37
N VAL A 276 -2.21 11.70 -1.27
CA VAL A 276 -3.29 10.87 -1.80
C VAL A 276 -2.71 9.90 -2.84
N TRP A 277 -2.84 8.60 -2.58
CA TRP A 277 -2.24 7.53 -3.40
C TRP A 277 -2.97 7.23 -4.73
N ASN A 278 -4.09 7.92 -5.01
CA ASN A 278 -4.88 7.78 -6.23
C ASN A 278 -4.55 8.92 -7.20
N GLU A 279 -4.13 8.56 -8.42
CA GLU A 279 -3.65 9.52 -9.40
C GLU A 279 -4.76 10.44 -9.94
N VAL A 280 -6.01 9.95 -10.02
CA VAL A 280 -7.15 10.75 -10.47
C VAL A 280 -7.45 11.88 -9.48
N TYR A 281 -7.51 11.55 -8.18
CA TYR A 281 -7.69 12.56 -7.13
C TYR A 281 -6.48 13.49 -7.02
N LYS A 282 -5.26 12.97 -7.14
CA LYS A 282 -4.04 13.79 -7.12
C LYS A 282 -4.08 14.87 -8.18
N GLN A 283 -4.33 14.50 -9.43
CA GLN A 283 -4.39 15.47 -10.53
C GLN A 283 -5.53 16.47 -10.33
N ARG A 284 -6.68 16.02 -9.83
CA ARG A 284 -7.79 16.93 -9.56
C ARG A 284 -7.48 17.91 -8.44
N ILE A 285 -6.86 17.48 -7.35
CA ILE A 285 -6.44 18.38 -6.26
C ILE A 285 -5.40 19.38 -6.75
N LEU A 286 -4.49 18.99 -7.65
CA LEU A 286 -3.54 19.92 -8.25
C LEU A 286 -4.20 20.97 -9.14
N LEU A 287 -5.25 20.60 -9.87
CA LEU A 287 -6.08 21.57 -10.63
C LEU A 287 -6.81 22.55 -9.69
N ILE A 288 -7.38 22.05 -8.59
CA ILE A 288 -7.99 22.91 -7.56
C ILE A 288 -6.94 23.87 -6.97
N ASN A 289 -5.71 23.39 -6.73
CA ASN A 289 -4.62 24.24 -6.28
C ASN A 289 -4.29 25.37 -7.28
N GLU A 290 -4.33 25.06 -8.57
CA GLU A 290 -4.15 26.05 -9.63
C GLU A 290 -5.29 27.09 -9.65
N ASP A 291 -6.54 26.66 -9.52
CA ASP A 291 -7.73 27.53 -9.45
C ASP A 291 -7.64 28.46 -8.24
N VAL A 292 -7.29 27.92 -7.07
CA VAL A 292 -7.10 28.73 -5.84
C VAL A 292 -5.95 29.73 -5.99
N SER A 293 -4.90 29.37 -6.70
CA SER A 293 -3.80 30.32 -6.99
C SER A 293 -4.23 31.51 -7.84
N LYS A 294 -5.31 31.35 -8.64
CA LYS A 294 -5.93 32.42 -9.44
C LYS A 294 -6.99 33.20 -8.67
N GLY A 295 -7.22 32.88 -7.39
CA GLY A 295 -8.17 33.55 -6.51
C GLY A 295 -9.59 32.95 -6.52
N ILE A 296 -9.80 31.80 -7.15
CA ILE A 296 -11.07 31.06 -7.08
C ILE A 296 -11.15 30.41 -5.71
N LYS A 297 -12.31 30.43 -5.07
CA LYS A 297 -12.53 29.75 -3.79
C LYS A 297 -12.44 28.24 -3.93
N ILE A 298 -11.95 27.57 -2.88
CA ILE A 298 -11.79 26.12 -2.89
C ILE A 298 -13.12 25.42 -3.13
N TRP A 299 -14.17 25.82 -2.42
CA TRP A 299 -15.49 25.20 -2.56
C TRP A 299 -16.06 25.39 -3.97
N GLU A 300 -15.85 26.54 -4.63
CA GLU A 300 -16.27 26.79 -6.00
C GLU A 300 -15.58 25.84 -6.99
N SER A 301 -14.26 25.59 -6.82
CA SER A 301 -13.52 24.66 -7.66
C SER A 301 -13.90 23.20 -7.40
N LEU A 302 -14.37 22.85 -6.20
CA LEU A 302 -14.84 21.51 -5.82
C LEU A 302 -16.25 21.21 -6.31
N ASP A 303 -17.16 22.21 -6.35
CA ASP A 303 -18.60 22.05 -6.62
C ASP A 303 -18.90 21.45 -8.00
N TRP A 304 -18.03 21.65 -8.97
CA TRP A 304 -18.16 21.13 -10.33
C TRP A 304 -17.74 19.66 -10.49
N ASP A 305 -17.28 19.02 -9.43
CA ASP A 305 -16.66 17.69 -9.54
C ASP A 305 -17.41 16.60 -8.79
N LYS A 306 -17.84 15.58 -9.54
CA LYS A 306 -18.50 14.36 -8.98
C LYS A 306 -17.60 13.54 -8.05
N LEU A 307 -16.29 13.80 -8.03
CA LEU A 307 -15.35 13.12 -7.13
C LEU A 307 -15.56 13.55 -5.67
N PHE A 308 -15.95 14.81 -5.45
CA PHE A 308 -16.18 15.35 -4.13
C PHE A 308 -17.69 15.40 -3.83
N PRO A 309 -18.17 14.75 -2.76
CA PRO A 309 -19.58 14.80 -2.38
C PRO A 309 -20.00 16.19 -1.88
N ASP A 310 -21.27 16.55 -2.11
CA ASP A 310 -21.84 17.85 -1.74
C ASP A 310 -21.62 18.23 -0.29
N MET A 311 -21.71 17.25 0.63
CA MET A 311 -21.43 17.47 2.04
C MET A 311 -20.02 18.00 2.28
N MET A 312 -19.02 17.48 1.57
CA MET A 312 -17.63 17.93 1.70
C MET A 312 -17.47 19.35 1.17
N VAL A 313 -18.07 19.63 0.03
CA VAL A 313 -18.06 20.97 -0.60
C VAL A 313 -18.68 21.99 0.34
N GLN A 314 -19.85 21.69 0.89
CA GLN A 314 -20.54 22.56 1.85
C GLN A 314 -19.71 22.80 3.14
N MET A 315 -19.04 21.77 3.65
CA MET A 315 -18.21 21.92 4.85
C MET A 315 -16.95 22.76 4.58
N ILE A 316 -16.37 22.64 3.38
CA ILE A 316 -15.26 23.50 2.95
C ILE A 316 -15.73 24.92 2.72
N GLN A 317 -16.93 25.12 2.18
CA GLN A 317 -17.55 26.45 2.05
C GLN A 317 -17.74 27.12 3.41
N VAL A 318 -18.34 26.42 4.38
CA VAL A 318 -18.52 26.94 5.75
C VAL A 318 -17.17 27.30 6.37
N TRP A 319 -16.15 26.49 6.14
CA TRP A 319 -14.81 26.80 6.62
C TRP A 319 -14.25 28.09 5.97
N GLU A 320 -14.31 28.19 4.64
CA GLU A 320 -13.78 29.35 3.92
C GLU A 320 -14.47 30.65 4.29
N GLU A 321 -15.78 30.59 4.63
CA GLU A 321 -16.57 31.75 5.04
C GLU A 321 -16.38 32.13 6.54
N THR A 322 -16.14 31.16 7.40
CA THR A 322 -16.10 31.38 8.86
C THR A 322 -14.70 31.36 9.46
N ALA A 323 -13.71 30.88 8.72
CA ALA A 323 -12.35 30.61 9.18
C ALA A 323 -12.26 29.65 10.39
N LYS A 324 -13.34 28.92 10.74
CA LYS A 324 -13.40 27.93 11.82
C LYS A 324 -13.04 26.53 11.32
N LEU A 325 -11.78 26.30 11.11
CA LEU A 325 -11.24 25.08 10.51
C LEU A 325 -11.31 23.87 11.40
N GLU A 326 -10.94 24.04 12.68
CA GLU A 326 -10.83 22.92 13.63
C GLU A 326 -12.14 22.16 13.81
N GLU A 327 -13.26 22.85 13.77
CA GLU A 327 -14.56 22.19 13.95
C GLU A 327 -15.12 21.56 12.68
N THR A 328 -14.86 22.14 11.51
CA THR A 328 -15.59 21.77 10.30
C THR A 328 -14.91 20.65 9.51
N VAL A 329 -13.65 20.82 9.15
CA VAL A 329 -12.96 19.85 8.26
C VAL A 329 -12.50 18.59 9.01
N LEU A 330 -12.17 18.69 10.31
CA LEU A 330 -11.91 17.51 11.15
C LEU A 330 -13.14 16.64 11.31
N LYS A 331 -14.32 17.24 11.50
CA LYS A 331 -15.61 16.49 11.56
C LYS A 331 -15.90 15.76 10.24
N VAL A 332 -15.55 16.34 9.12
CA VAL A 332 -15.65 15.65 7.81
C VAL A 332 -14.74 14.43 7.76
N SER A 333 -13.52 14.55 8.26
CA SER A 333 -12.59 13.41 8.32
C SER A 333 -13.13 12.28 9.20
N ASP A 334 -13.63 12.61 10.40
CA ASP A 334 -14.21 11.62 11.32
C ASP A 334 -15.46 10.95 10.72
N TYR A 335 -16.31 11.71 10.04
CA TYR A 335 -17.46 11.17 9.31
C TYR A 335 -17.03 10.17 8.22
N TYR A 336 -16.03 10.50 7.41
CA TYR A 336 -15.56 9.56 6.38
C TYR A 336 -14.84 8.35 6.97
N ASP A 337 -14.20 8.46 8.13
CA ASP A 337 -13.63 7.31 8.83
C ASP A 337 -14.74 6.33 9.24
N GLU A 338 -15.83 6.85 9.80
CA GLU A 338 -17.00 6.06 10.18
C GLU A 338 -17.69 5.44 8.95
N GLU A 339 -17.78 6.18 7.85
CA GLU A 339 -18.29 5.69 6.57
C GLU A 339 -17.42 4.59 5.96
N VAL A 340 -16.10 4.67 6.15
CA VAL A 340 -15.19 3.58 5.76
C VAL A 340 -15.46 2.33 6.59
N ASP A 341 -15.60 2.45 7.91
CA ASP A 341 -15.92 1.34 8.81
C ASP A 341 -17.25 0.65 8.42
N ASN A 342 -18.29 1.44 8.20
CA ASN A 342 -19.59 0.96 7.76
C ASN A 342 -19.51 0.25 6.39
N THR A 343 -18.75 0.79 5.47
CA THR A 343 -18.59 0.21 4.13
C THR A 343 -17.83 -1.11 4.19
N ILE A 344 -16.76 -1.21 5.00
CA ILE A 344 -16.02 -2.45 5.22
C ILE A 344 -16.95 -3.54 5.80
N ALA A 345 -17.75 -3.19 6.81
CA ALA A 345 -18.71 -4.13 7.41
C ALA A 345 -19.75 -4.63 6.39
N ASN A 346 -20.24 -3.76 5.52
CA ASN A 346 -21.22 -4.11 4.49
C ASN A 346 -20.61 -4.95 3.36
N ILE A 347 -19.38 -4.67 2.94
CA ILE A 347 -18.68 -5.47 1.94
C ILE A 347 -18.54 -6.93 2.40
N ASN A 348 -18.15 -7.14 3.66
CA ASN A 348 -18.00 -8.49 4.21
C ASN A 348 -19.32 -9.28 4.14
N LYS A 349 -20.46 -8.63 4.43
CA LYS A 349 -21.79 -9.25 4.32
C LYS A 349 -22.19 -9.57 2.88
N LEU A 350 -21.77 -8.76 1.89
CA LEU A 350 -22.06 -8.97 0.49
C LEU A 350 -21.16 -10.04 -0.16
N LEU A 351 -19.93 -10.16 0.29
CA LEU A 351 -18.98 -11.12 -0.26
C LEU A 351 -19.40 -12.57 0.01
N GLU A 352 -20.00 -12.86 1.16
CA GLU A 352 -20.43 -14.21 1.53
C GLU A 352 -21.42 -14.83 0.52
N PRO A 353 -22.56 -14.20 0.18
CA PRO A 353 -23.46 -14.72 -0.87
C PRO A 353 -22.77 -14.86 -2.25
N ILE A 354 -21.93 -13.90 -2.63
CA ILE A 354 -21.23 -13.95 -3.92
C ILE A 354 -20.30 -15.16 -4.00
N ILE A 355 -19.57 -15.42 -2.93
CA ILE A 355 -18.66 -16.57 -2.86
C ILE A 355 -19.45 -17.87 -2.91
N ILE A 356 -20.55 -17.99 -2.17
CA ILE A 356 -21.38 -19.20 -2.14
C ILE A 356 -21.97 -19.46 -3.54
N ILE A 357 -22.52 -18.44 -4.21
CA ILE A 357 -23.08 -18.56 -5.56
C ILE A 357 -21.97 -18.95 -6.56
N SER A 358 -20.81 -18.31 -6.48
CA SER A 358 -19.67 -18.61 -7.36
C SER A 358 -19.22 -20.06 -7.19
N LEU A 359 -19.13 -20.53 -5.94
CA LEU A 359 -18.77 -21.90 -5.62
C LEU A 359 -19.81 -22.89 -6.14
N ALA A 360 -21.12 -22.61 -5.95
CA ALA A 360 -22.20 -23.43 -6.43
C ALA A 360 -22.19 -23.57 -7.97
N ILE A 361 -21.91 -22.47 -8.69
CA ILE A 361 -21.77 -22.49 -10.16
C ILE A 361 -20.58 -23.37 -10.58
N VAL A 362 -19.42 -23.21 -9.96
CA VAL A 362 -18.23 -23.98 -10.33
C VAL A 362 -18.43 -25.48 -10.04
N VAL A 363 -18.89 -25.81 -8.83
CA VAL A 363 -19.15 -27.21 -8.44
C VAL A 363 -20.26 -27.81 -9.27
N GLY A 364 -21.35 -27.06 -9.54
CA GLY A 364 -22.44 -27.51 -10.38
C GLY A 364 -22.00 -27.77 -11.82
N PHE A 365 -21.16 -26.92 -12.39
CA PHE A 365 -20.58 -27.14 -13.72
C PHE A 365 -19.71 -28.41 -13.77
N ILE A 366 -18.85 -28.62 -12.78
CA ILE A 366 -18.03 -29.83 -12.69
C ILE A 366 -18.93 -31.10 -12.55
N ALA A 367 -19.92 -31.03 -11.66
CA ALA A 367 -20.84 -32.14 -11.44
C ALA A 367 -21.63 -32.49 -12.72
N MET A 368 -22.18 -31.51 -13.42
CA MET A 368 -22.89 -31.71 -14.68
C MET A 368 -21.97 -32.32 -15.76
N SER A 369 -20.75 -31.81 -15.89
CA SER A 369 -19.79 -32.34 -16.88
C SER A 369 -19.35 -33.78 -16.61
N ILE A 370 -19.50 -34.27 -15.36
CA ILE A 370 -19.22 -35.64 -14.97
C ILE A 370 -20.46 -36.52 -15.13
N LEU A 371 -21.64 -36.04 -14.77
CA LEU A 371 -22.88 -36.80 -14.81
C LEU A 371 -23.40 -37.02 -16.24
N GLU A 372 -23.23 -36.06 -17.11
CA GLU A 372 -23.73 -36.14 -18.50
C GLU A 372 -23.22 -37.39 -19.28
N PRO A 373 -21.90 -37.74 -19.27
CA PRO A 373 -21.42 -38.95 -19.89
C PRO A 373 -21.97 -40.23 -19.22
N ILE A 374 -22.13 -40.22 -17.89
CA ILE A 374 -22.64 -41.39 -17.14
C ILE A 374 -24.08 -41.68 -17.52
N MET A 375 -24.92 -40.67 -17.66
CA MET A 375 -26.30 -40.81 -18.09
C MET A 375 -26.40 -41.31 -19.53
N ASN A 376 -25.59 -40.80 -20.45
CA ASN A 376 -25.56 -41.27 -21.84
C ASN A 376 -25.13 -42.75 -21.97
N LEU A 377 -24.22 -43.20 -21.12
CA LEU A 377 -23.87 -44.64 -21.05
C LEU A 377 -25.01 -45.49 -20.52
N ALA A 378 -25.73 -45.04 -19.50
CA ALA A 378 -26.88 -45.75 -18.95
C ALA A 378 -27.99 -45.91 -19.99
N ASP A 379 -28.27 -44.88 -20.79
CA ASP A 379 -29.26 -44.92 -21.88
C ASP A 379 -28.84 -45.85 -23.01
N THR A 380 -27.56 -45.94 -23.36
CA THR A 380 -27.07 -46.89 -24.38
C THR A 380 -27.11 -48.33 -23.94
N VAL A 381 -26.94 -48.62 -22.66
CA VAL A 381 -27.07 -49.99 -22.09
C VAL A 381 -28.54 -50.40 -21.90
N SER A 382 -29.43 -49.46 -21.60
CA SER A 382 -30.87 -49.70 -21.44
C SER A 382 -31.59 -49.97 -22.75
N ASN A 383 -31.07 -49.47 -23.90
CA ASN A 383 -31.65 -49.62 -25.22
C ASN A 383 -31.09 -50.83 -26.01
N LYS A 384 -30.28 -51.67 -25.41
CA LYS A 384 -29.85 -52.98 -25.93
C LYS A 384 -30.56 -54.12 -25.17
#